data_788ce78813371680bfe0f4c2a996b321
#
_entry.id   788ce78813371680bfe0f4c2a996b321
#
_cell.length_a   1.000
_cell.length_b   1.000
_cell.length_c   1.000
_cell.angle_alpha   90.00
_cell.angle_beta   90.00
_cell.angle_gamma   90.00
#
_symmetry.space_group_name_H-M   'P 1'
#
loop_
_entity.id
_entity.type
_entity.pdbx_description
1 polymer ?
#
loop_
_entity_poly.entity_id
_entity_poly.type
_entity_poly.pdbx_seq_one_letter_code
_entity_poly.pdbx_strand_id
1 'polypeptide(L)'
;MVKSTSSKANQLSEFALQETLKDLADIKFALDQSTIVAITDQRGIINYVNDEFCRISKYSRDELLGQDHRIINSGYHPKEFIRDLWTTIAAGKVWKGDLKNRARDGSIYWVDTTIVPFLDAKGKPYQYVAIRHEITKLKEAEDKILKQAAELQRAAQLSFVGELAAGLAHEIKNPLAGIQGTVDILIRRRDASDPETEALQAIRHEVERIDGTVRALLDRARPRALSPARTSFIEIIWRAVSIARSQAVGAVERSPLPHIEFEPPAEDIEGVVDAGQIEDAVLNLIINAIEAIEGEGKVAVSIRRAESESEAEFDEEAVIEVSDNGSGISEEDLALIFHPFFTKTKGGTGLGLPAVRRIARAHGGRVEVTSSLGKGSTFSLHLPINPQTWTS
;
A
#
# COMPACT_ATOMS: atom_id res chain seq x y z
N MET A 1 61.30 51.40 39.97
CA MET A 1 59.98 50.74 40.30
C MET A 1 58.98 50.65 39.12
N VAL A 2 59.05 51.48 38.09
CA VAL A 2 58.08 51.53 36.99
C VAL A 2 58.21 50.35 35.99
N LYS A 3 59.40 49.73 35.81
CA LYS A 3 59.52 48.58 34.87
C LYS A 3 58.97 47.24 35.38
N SER A 4 58.83 47.08 36.71
CA SER A 4 58.32 45.81 37.30
C SER A 4 56.75 45.70 37.24
N THR A 5 56.03 46.80 37.24
CA THR A 5 54.57 46.82 37.18
C THR A 5 54.01 46.56 35.75
N SER A 6 54.76 47.05 34.73
CA SER A 6 54.38 46.81 33.32
C SER A 6 54.53 45.31 32.90
N SER A 7 55.55 44.62 33.42
CA SER A 7 55.83 43.20 33.17
C SER A 7 54.76 42.31 33.81
N LYS A 8 54.26 42.59 35.03
CA LYS A 8 53.19 41.84 35.68
C LYS A 8 51.84 42.04 35.01
N ALA A 9 51.54 43.27 34.54
CA ALA A 9 50.31 43.57 33.82
C ALA A 9 50.26 42.83 32.45
N ASN A 10 51.35 42.75 31.73
CA ASN A 10 51.44 41.98 30.49
C ASN A 10 51.26 40.47 30.73
N GLN A 11 51.90 39.91 31.78
CA GLN A 11 51.74 38.48 32.11
C GLN A 11 50.31 38.12 32.52
N LEU A 12 49.59 38.97 33.27
CA LEU A 12 48.17 38.82 33.62
C LEU A 12 47.30 38.88 32.36
N SER A 13 47.58 39.81 31.47
CA SER A 13 46.87 39.93 30.18
C SER A 13 47.08 38.71 29.27
N GLU A 14 48.28 38.18 29.18
CA GLU A 14 48.60 36.95 28.43
C GLU A 14 47.92 35.71 29.04
N PHE A 15 47.91 35.58 30.35
CA PHE A 15 47.23 34.48 31.03
C PHE A 15 45.73 34.54 30.82
N ALA A 16 45.07 35.69 30.97
CA ALA A 16 43.62 35.87 30.70
C ALA A 16 43.27 35.60 29.24
N LEU A 17 44.15 36.00 28.29
CA LEU A 17 43.98 35.68 26.88
C LEU A 17 44.09 34.16 26.59
N GLN A 18 45.04 33.47 27.18
CA GLN A 18 45.22 32.03 27.05
C GLN A 18 44.00 31.26 27.62
N GLU A 19 43.49 31.67 28.78
CA GLU A 19 42.32 31.09 29.41
C GLU A 19 41.11 31.27 28.52
N THR A 20 40.84 32.48 28.01
CA THR A 20 39.75 32.75 27.05
C THR A 20 39.85 31.94 25.76
N LEU A 21 41.09 31.81 25.22
CA LEU A 21 41.32 30.99 24.01
C LEU A 21 41.03 29.51 24.26
N LYS A 22 41.40 29.01 25.46
CA LYS A 22 41.13 27.63 25.85
C LYS A 22 39.61 27.40 25.97
N ASP A 23 38.89 28.29 26.66
CA ASP A 23 37.41 28.19 26.80
C ASP A 23 36.72 28.19 25.44
N LEU A 24 37.14 29.06 24.52
CA LEU A 24 36.63 29.08 23.15
C LEU A 24 36.93 27.78 22.39
N ALA A 25 38.10 27.21 22.56
CA ALA A 25 38.49 25.94 21.94
C ALA A 25 37.65 24.78 22.51
N ASP A 26 37.41 24.75 23.82
CA ASP A 26 36.59 23.74 24.47
C ASP A 26 35.12 23.82 24.04
N ILE A 27 34.57 25.05 23.95
CA ILE A 27 33.18 25.28 23.43
C ILE A 27 33.07 24.84 21.96
N LYS A 28 34.05 25.24 21.14
CA LYS A 28 34.09 24.82 19.74
C LYS A 28 34.14 23.31 19.60
N PHE A 29 35.00 22.63 20.37
CA PHE A 29 35.12 21.20 20.38
C PHE A 29 33.80 20.52 20.75
N ALA A 30 33.12 21.01 21.79
CA ALA A 30 31.81 20.48 22.19
C ALA A 30 30.76 20.62 21.09
N LEU A 31 30.70 21.76 20.43
CA LEU A 31 29.80 21.98 19.28
C LEU A 31 30.16 21.08 18.10
N ASP A 32 31.44 20.93 17.79
CA ASP A 32 31.93 20.08 16.69
C ASP A 32 31.57 18.60 16.89
N GLN A 33 31.48 18.13 18.16
CA GLN A 33 31.16 16.75 18.51
C GLN A 33 29.64 16.49 18.60
N SER A 34 28.80 17.51 18.79
CA SER A 34 27.36 17.34 19.08
C SER A 34 26.46 17.78 17.97
N THR A 35 26.95 18.58 17.03
CA THR A 35 26.11 19.24 16.01
C THR A 35 26.81 19.27 14.66
N ILE A 36 26.04 19.47 13.60
CA ILE A 36 26.54 19.72 12.26
C ILE A 36 26.76 21.21 12.10
N VAL A 37 28.00 21.65 11.89
CA VAL A 37 28.37 23.06 11.79
C VAL A 37 28.89 23.38 10.40
N ALA A 38 28.40 24.49 9.83
CA ALA A 38 28.94 25.10 8.63
C ALA A 38 29.00 26.63 8.79
N ILE A 39 30.07 27.23 8.27
CA ILE A 39 30.21 28.68 8.18
C ILE A 39 30.35 29.06 6.71
N THR A 40 29.56 30.04 6.29
CA THR A 40 29.57 30.55 4.90
C THR A 40 29.83 32.05 4.88
N ASP A 41 30.31 32.56 3.75
CA ASP A 41 30.30 33.96 3.47
C ASP A 41 28.87 34.52 3.17
N GLN A 42 28.80 35.80 2.84
CA GLN A 42 27.53 36.48 2.48
C GLN A 42 26.83 35.90 1.24
N ARG A 43 27.57 35.19 0.39
CA ARG A 43 27.07 34.59 -0.86
C ARG A 43 26.63 33.14 -0.66
N GLY A 44 26.87 32.58 0.52
CA GLY A 44 26.62 31.16 0.81
C GLY A 44 27.77 30.23 0.42
N ILE A 45 29.00 30.78 0.18
CA ILE A 45 30.17 29.97 -0.10
C ILE A 45 30.69 29.42 1.23
N ILE A 46 30.94 28.14 1.29
CA ILE A 46 31.37 27.41 2.48
C ILE A 46 32.85 27.71 2.79
N ASN A 47 33.08 28.28 3.98
CA ASN A 47 34.43 28.58 4.48
C ASN A 47 34.89 27.60 5.56
N TYR A 48 33.93 26.95 6.24
CA TYR A 48 34.23 25.98 7.29
C TYR A 48 33.10 24.94 7.38
N VAL A 49 33.48 23.70 7.63
CA VAL A 49 32.59 22.59 8.03
C VAL A 49 33.29 21.73 9.07
N ASN A 50 32.54 21.19 10.01
CA ASN A 50 33.05 20.20 10.96
C ASN A 50 32.97 18.77 10.39
N ASP A 51 33.48 17.79 11.15
CA ASP A 51 33.50 16.39 10.73
C ASP A 51 32.11 15.78 10.61
N GLU A 52 31.18 16.18 11.47
CA GLU A 52 29.80 15.75 11.41
C GLU A 52 29.11 16.18 10.10
N PHE A 53 29.42 17.38 9.58
CA PHE A 53 28.90 17.78 8.27
C PHE A 53 29.44 16.87 7.16
N CYS A 54 30.73 16.55 7.17
CA CYS A 54 31.30 15.63 6.19
C CYS A 54 30.71 14.23 6.30
N ARG A 55 30.49 13.73 7.51
CA ARG A 55 29.88 12.41 7.78
C ARG A 55 28.46 12.29 7.20
N ILE A 56 27.61 13.25 7.50
CA ILE A 56 26.20 13.18 7.08
C ILE A 56 26.03 13.47 5.58
N SER A 57 26.78 14.44 5.06
CA SER A 57 26.68 14.82 3.66
C SER A 57 27.44 13.90 2.72
N LYS A 58 28.34 13.05 3.28
CA LYS A 58 29.21 12.12 2.54
C LYS A 58 30.16 12.81 1.53
N TYR A 59 30.32 14.13 1.64
CA TYR A 59 31.34 14.90 0.94
C TYR A 59 32.57 15.01 1.80
N SER A 60 33.74 15.00 1.18
CA SER A 60 35.01 15.38 1.89
C SER A 60 35.02 16.88 2.17
N ARG A 61 35.83 17.28 3.16
CA ARG A 61 36.00 18.70 3.49
C ARG A 61 36.51 19.52 2.31
N ASP A 62 37.45 18.97 1.55
CA ASP A 62 38.04 19.65 0.37
C ASP A 62 37.02 19.82 -0.76
N GLU A 63 36.05 18.90 -0.91
CA GLU A 63 34.95 19.02 -1.87
C GLU A 63 33.92 20.06 -1.45
N LEU A 64 33.81 20.37 -0.15
CA LEU A 64 32.84 21.33 0.38
C LEU A 64 33.37 22.76 0.45
N LEU A 65 34.67 22.92 0.81
CA LEU A 65 35.27 24.24 0.97
C LEU A 65 35.27 24.98 -0.37
N GLY A 66 34.85 26.24 -0.35
CA GLY A 66 34.76 27.07 -1.56
C GLY A 66 33.53 26.80 -2.44
N GLN A 67 32.75 25.80 -2.12
CA GLN A 67 31.50 25.52 -2.86
C GLN A 67 30.31 26.31 -2.31
N ASP A 68 29.34 26.56 -3.18
CA ASP A 68 28.06 27.08 -2.75
C ASP A 68 27.30 26.01 -1.92
N HIS A 69 26.74 26.43 -0.81
CA HIS A 69 26.00 25.54 0.11
C HIS A 69 24.84 24.79 -0.57
N ARG A 70 24.36 25.24 -1.74
CA ARG A 70 23.36 24.56 -2.56
C ARG A 70 23.80 23.19 -3.06
N ILE A 71 25.07 22.81 -2.93
CA ILE A 71 25.59 21.47 -3.29
C ILE A 71 24.84 20.34 -2.59
N ILE A 72 24.32 20.57 -1.39
CA ILE A 72 23.50 19.60 -0.63
C ILE A 72 21.99 19.78 -0.81
N ASN A 73 21.55 20.66 -1.69
CA ASN A 73 20.11 20.90 -1.88
C ASN A 73 19.41 19.70 -2.52
N SER A 74 18.38 19.16 -1.86
CA SER A 74 17.58 18.05 -2.39
C SER A 74 16.55 18.47 -3.46
N GLY A 75 16.25 19.77 -3.56
CA GLY A 75 15.16 20.29 -4.39
C GLY A 75 13.76 20.09 -3.81
N TYR A 76 13.63 19.59 -2.59
CA TYR A 76 12.35 19.33 -1.94
C TYR A 76 11.57 20.59 -1.57
N HIS A 77 12.28 21.61 -1.05
CA HIS A 77 11.63 22.82 -0.56
C HIS A 77 11.20 23.76 -1.68
N PRO A 78 9.99 24.36 -1.59
CA PRO A 78 9.54 25.36 -2.55
C PRO A 78 10.49 26.56 -2.65
N LYS A 79 10.51 27.24 -3.79
CA LYS A 79 11.34 28.43 -3.99
C LYS A 79 11.03 29.55 -2.98
N GLU A 80 9.79 29.68 -2.57
CA GLU A 80 9.33 30.65 -1.56
C GLU A 80 9.98 30.38 -0.20
N PHE A 81 10.06 29.11 0.24
CA PHE A 81 10.70 28.71 1.49
C PHE A 81 12.20 29.08 1.50
N ILE A 82 12.89 28.76 0.42
CA ILE A 82 14.32 29.10 0.29
C ILE A 82 14.53 30.61 0.22
N ARG A 83 13.61 31.33 -0.43
CA ARG A 83 13.66 32.79 -0.49
C ARG A 83 13.48 33.41 0.89
N ASP A 84 12.53 32.92 1.68
CA ASP A 84 12.28 33.36 3.06
C ASP A 84 13.54 33.18 3.92
N LEU A 85 14.16 32.03 3.85
CA LEU A 85 15.42 31.74 4.53
C LEU A 85 16.47 32.81 4.21
N TRP A 86 16.77 33.02 2.91
CA TRP A 86 17.77 33.98 2.50
C TRP A 86 17.42 35.42 2.85
N THR A 87 16.16 35.82 2.70
CA THR A 87 15.70 37.17 3.08
C THR A 87 15.87 37.42 4.58
N THR A 88 15.54 36.44 5.39
CA THR A 88 15.65 36.52 6.85
C THR A 88 17.08 36.70 7.30
N ILE A 89 18.01 35.84 6.84
CA ILE A 89 19.41 35.92 7.27
C ILE A 89 20.13 37.13 6.68
N ALA A 90 19.79 37.56 5.46
CA ALA A 90 20.33 38.78 4.85
C ALA A 90 19.86 40.07 5.59
N ALA A 91 18.70 40.03 6.24
CA ALA A 91 18.20 41.10 7.10
C ALA A 91 18.87 41.10 8.49
N GLY A 92 19.86 40.24 8.75
CA GLY A 92 20.53 40.11 10.04
C GLY A 92 19.71 39.38 11.11
N LYS A 93 18.68 38.63 10.72
CA LYS A 93 17.82 37.87 11.63
C LYS A 93 18.18 36.40 11.62
N VAL A 94 18.03 35.75 12.79
CA VAL A 94 18.20 34.31 12.91
C VAL A 94 17.05 33.61 12.20
N TRP A 95 17.40 32.62 11.37
CA TRP A 95 16.40 31.72 10.74
C TRP A 95 16.45 30.35 11.38
N LYS A 96 15.26 29.71 11.51
CA LYS A 96 15.12 28.34 12.03
C LYS A 96 14.14 27.56 11.18
N GLY A 97 14.43 26.27 10.96
CA GLY A 97 13.51 25.37 10.25
C GLY A 97 14.17 24.05 9.85
N ASP A 98 13.32 23.10 9.47
CA ASP A 98 13.75 21.79 9.00
C ASP A 98 14.14 21.87 7.53
N LEU A 99 15.33 21.33 7.21
CA LEU A 99 15.81 21.24 5.83
C LEU A 99 16.00 19.79 5.42
N LYS A 100 15.48 19.46 4.23
CA LYS A 100 15.68 18.18 3.56
C LYS A 100 16.85 18.31 2.58
N ASN A 101 17.92 17.62 2.84
CA ASN A 101 19.15 17.67 2.06
C ASN A 101 19.41 16.37 1.32
N ARG A 102 20.33 16.42 0.36
CA ARG A 102 20.82 15.26 -0.39
C ARG A 102 22.32 15.14 -0.19
N ALA A 103 22.75 13.95 0.23
CA ALA A 103 24.16 13.62 0.33
C ALA A 103 24.76 13.30 -1.06
N ARG A 104 26.09 13.18 -1.12
CA ARG A 104 26.86 12.90 -2.35
C ARG A 104 26.42 11.61 -3.06
N ASP A 105 26.09 10.57 -2.29
CA ASP A 105 25.63 9.28 -2.83
C ASP A 105 24.16 9.27 -3.22
N GLY A 106 23.48 10.40 -3.13
CA GLY A 106 22.05 10.56 -3.44
C GLY A 106 21.12 10.28 -2.26
N SER A 107 21.62 9.78 -1.13
CA SER A 107 20.79 9.55 0.06
C SER A 107 20.24 10.86 0.62
N ILE A 108 19.03 10.78 1.17
CA ILE A 108 18.29 11.94 1.71
C ILE A 108 18.45 11.96 3.22
N TYR A 109 18.67 13.15 3.78
CA TYR A 109 18.68 13.36 5.23
C TYR A 109 17.97 14.65 5.62
N TRP A 110 17.39 14.67 6.82
CA TRP A 110 16.72 15.81 7.39
C TRP A 110 17.54 16.41 8.52
N VAL A 111 17.56 17.73 8.58
CA VAL A 111 18.21 18.47 9.66
C VAL A 111 17.33 19.58 10.19
N ASP A 112 17.18 19.67 11.51
CA ASP A 112 16.73 20.89 12.19
C ASP A 112 17.88 21.89 12.15
N THR A 113 17.63 23.07 11.60
CA THR A 113 18.67 24.06 11.25
C THR A 113 18.38 25.38 11.92
N THR A 114 19.39 25.93 12.59
CA THR A 114 19.44 27.33 13.02
C THR A 114 20.58 28.01 12.28
N ILE A 115 20.29 29.11 11.57
CA ILE A 115 21.27 29.94 10.87
C ILE A 115 21.37 31.29 11.56
N VAL A 116 22.56 31.62 12.03
CA VAL A 116 22.85 32.87 12.75
C VAL A 116 23.71 33.76 11.87
N PRO A 117 23.25 34.95 11.46
CA PRO A 117 24.07 35.94 10.77
C PRO A 117 24.99 36.66 11.77
N PHE A 118 26.29 36.76 11.44
CA PHE A 118 27.25 37.59 12.16
C PHE A 118 27.35 38.93 11.44
N LEU A 119 27.21 40.01 12.21
CA LEU A 119 27.10 41.37 11.69
C LEU A 119 28.37 42.16 11.86
N ASP A 120 28.72 42.96 10.86
CA ASP A 120 29.82 43.95 10.96
C ASP A 120 29.42 45.19 11.82
N ALA A 121 30.33 46.10 12.00
CA ALA A 121 30.10 47.34 12.75
C ALA A 121 29.00 48.25 12.16
N LYS A 122 28.58 47.96 10.90
CA LYS A 122 27.52 48.69 10.21
C LYS A 122 26.17 47.91 10.25
N GLY A 123 26.10 46.81 10.98
CA GLY A 123 24.91 45.97 11.08
C GLY A 123 24.66 45.09 9.86
N LYS A 124 25.63 44.90 8.97
CA LYS A 124 25.48 44.05 7.78
C LYS A 124 26.07 42.66 8.05
N PRO A 125 25.38 41.59 7.65
CA PRO A 125 25.93 40.22 7.75
C PRO A 125 27.22 40.12 6.95
N TYR A 126 28.31 39.58 7.58
CA TYR A 126 29.57 39.30 6.90
C TYR A 126 29.82 37.80 6.79
N GLN A 127 29.15 36.99 7.60
CA GLN A 127 29.16 35.54 7.52
C GLN A 127 27.88 34.96 8.15
N TYR A 128 27.55 33.71 7.80
CA TYR A 128 26.47 32.94 8.39
C TYR A 128 27.04 31.69 9.06
N VAL A 129 26.60 31.39 10.29
CA VAL A 129 26.90 30.18 11.02
C VAL A 129 25.63 29.34 11.08
N ALA A 130 25.68 28.18 10.49
CA ALA A 130 24.59 27.22 10.53
C ALA A 130 24.91 26.07 11.50
N ILE A 131 24.05 25.87 12.48
CA ILE A 131 24.09 24.79 13.46
C ILE A 131 22.89 23.88 13.15
N ARG A 132 23.13 22.57 13.04
CA ARG A 132 22.10 21.61 12.63
C ARG A 132 22.15 20.36 13.49
N HIS A 133 20.97 19.77 13.68
CA HIS A 133 20.81 18.44 14.27
C HIS A 133 20.20 17.50 13.24
N GLU A 134 20.70 16.29 13.12
CA GLU A 134 20.10 15.28 12.26
C GLU A 134 18.79 14.79 12.87
N ILE A 135 17.68 14.92 12.10
CA ILE A 135 16.34 14.49 12.48
C ILE A 135 15.75 13.47 11.50
N THR A 136 16.58 12.81 10.69
CA THR A 136 16.14 11.84 9.67
C THR A 136 15.30 10.72 10.30
N LYS A 137 15.83 10.07 11.36
CA LYS A 137 15.11 9.00 12.07
C LYS A 137 13.80 9.47 12.69
N LEU A 138 13.74 10.71 13.17
CA LEU A 138 12.52 11.31 13.72
C LEU A 138 11.47 11.45 12.63
N LYS A 139 11.83 12.01 11.47
CA LYS A 139 10.92 12.17 10.32
C LYS A 139 10.43 10.84 9.76
N GLU A 140 11.29 9.83 9.69
CA GLU A 140 10.90 8.47 9.29
C GLU A 140 9.93 7.82 10.28
N ALA A 141 10.16 8.01 11.58
CA ALA A 141 9.25 7.52 12.61
C ALA A 141 7.89 8.23 12.57
N GLU A 142 7.86 9.56 12.41
CA GLU A 142 6.64 10.34 12.24
C GLU A 142 5.82 9.86 11.01
N ASP A 143 6.48 9.66 9.86
CA ASP A 143 5.83 9.18 8.64
C ASP A 143 5.26 7.75 8.81
N LYS A 144 6.02 6.88 9.49
CA LYS A 144 5.54 5.52 9.81
C LYS A 144 4.31 5.54 10.72
N ILE A 145 4.31 6.39 11.76
CA ILE A 145 3.16 6.52 12.67
C ILE A 145 1.94 7.04 11.92
N LEU A 146 2.10 8.05 11.05
CA LEU A 146 1.00 8.59 10.24
C LEU A 146 0.41 7.53 9.30
N LYS A 147 1.25 6.73 8.65
CA LYS A 147 0.80 5.62 7.80
C LYS A 147 0.02 4.57 8.60
N GLN A 148 0.55 4.15 9.74
CA GLN A 148 -0.12 3.19 10.63
C GLN A 148 -1.46 3.73 11.16
N ALA A 149 -1.52 5.00 11.55
CA ALA A 149 -2.76 5.63 12.01
C ALA A 149 -3.82 5.66 10.90
N ALA A 150 -3.44 5.98 9.65
CA ALA A 150 -4.34 5.96 8.51
C ALA A 150 -4.85 4.54 8.19
N GLU A 151 -4.01 3.53 8.32
CA GLU A 151 -4.39 2.12 8.15
C GLU A 151 -5.36 1.66 9.25
N LEU A 152 -5.07 1.99 10.51
CA LEU A 152 -5.95 1.68 11.64
C LEU A 152 -7.31 2.37 11.51
N GLN A 153 -7.34 3.64 11.10
CA GLN A 153 -8.58 4.37 10.87
C GLN A 153 -9.42 3.72 9.77
N ARG A 154 -8.77 3.27 8.69
CA ARG A 154 -9.44 2.55 7.60
C ARG A 154 -10.00 1.20 8.05
N ALA A 155 -9.23 0.46 8.85
CA ALA A 155 -9.68 -0.81 9.43
C ALA A 155 -10.86 -0.61 10.40
N ALA A 156 -10.82 0.41 11.26
CA ALA A 156 -11.90 0.75 12.18
C ALA A 156 -13.19 1.16 11.44
N GLN A 157 -13.08 1.95 10.37
CA GLN A 157 -14.22 2.30 9.51
C GLN A 157 -14.86 1.06 8.86
N LEU A 158 -14.04 0.14 8.35
CA LEU A 158 -14.52 -1.09 7.76
C LEU A 158 -15.19 -2.01 8.82
N SER A 159 -14.62 -2.10 10.02
CA SER A 159 -15.21 -2.86 11.14
C SER A 159 -16.55 -2.29 11.58
N PHE A 160 -16.67 -0.97 11.70
CA PHE A 160 -17.93 -0.30 12.06
C PHE A 160 -19.02 -0.52 11.00
N VAL A 161 -18.68 -0.38 9.71
CA VAL A 161 -19.58 -0.69 8.60
C VAL A 161 -19.99 -2.17 8.64
N GLY A 162 -19.07 -3.07 9.04
CA GLY A 162 -19.31 -4.48 9.21
C GLY A 162 -20.32 -4.82 10.30
N GLU A 163 -20.21 -4.16 11.42
CA GLU A 163 -21.09 -4.38 12.56
C GLU A 163 -22.52 -3.89 12.26
N LEU A 164 -22.65 -2.72 11.63
CA LEU A 164 -23.93 -2.19 11.15
C LEU A 164 -24.52 -3.06 10.03
N ALA A 165 -23.70 -3.49 9.08
CA ALA A 165 -24.14 -4.30 7.94
C ALA A 165 -24.67 -5.68 8.41
N ALA A 166 -24.08 -6.29 9.44
CA ALA A 166 -24.55 -7.56 9.98
C ALA A 166 -25.95 -7.47 10.58
N GLY A 167 -26.27 -6.39 11.29
CA GLY A 167 -27.63 -6.12 11.78
C GLY A 167 -28.62 -5.84 10.66
N LEU A 168 -28.26 -4.92 9.76
CA LEU A 168 -29.09 -4.54 8.61
C LEU A 168 -29.32 -5.67 7.63
N ALA A 169 -28.36 -6.58 7.43
CA ALA A 169 -28.54 -7.68 6.50
C ALA A 169 -29.57 -8.71 6.98
N HIS A 170 -29.62 -8.99 8.26
CA HIS A 170 -30.71 -9.82 8.80
C HIS A 170 -32.09 -9.15 8.59
N GLU A 171 -32.16 -7.83 8.76
CA GLU A 171 -33.39 -7.06 8.56
C GLU A 171 -33.77 -6.93 7.07
N ILE A 172 -32.79 -6.88 6.15
CA ILE A 172 -33.02 -6.86 4.69
C ILE A 172 -33.32 -8.25 4.15
N LYS A 173 -32.63 -9.29 4.62
CA LYS A 173 -32.82 -10.67 4.17
C LYS A 173 -34.21 -11.20 4.48
N ASN A 174 -34.81 -10.81 5.60
CA ASN A 174 -36.15 -11.24 5.97
C ASN A 174 -37.26 -10.77 4.98
N PRO A 175 -37.36 -9.49 4.61
CA PRO A 175 -38.33 -9.06 3.59
C PRO A 175 -38.02 -9.61 2.19
N LEU A 176 -36.72 -9.76 1.82
CA LEU A 176 -36.37 -10.36 0.53
C LEU A 176 -36.84 -11.82 0.44
N ALA A 177 -36.63 -12.62 1.49
CA ALA A 177 -37.12 -13.99 1.54
C ALA A 177 -38.66 -14.06 1.45
N GLY A 178 -39.37 -13.10 2.06
CA GLY A 178 -40.84 -12.97 1.92
C GLY A 178 -41.28 -12.65 0.49
N ILE A 179 -40.58 -11.71 -0.17
CA ILE A 179 -40.87 -11.36 -1.58
C ILE A 179 -40.56 -12.55 -2.48
N GLN A 180 -39.41 -13.19 -2.33
CA GLN A 180 -39.01 -14.36 -3.12
C GLN A 180 -40.00 -15.51 -2.98
N GLY A 181 -40.42 -15.86 -1.75
CA GLY A 181 -41.42 -16.89 -1.50
C GLY A 181 -42.75 -16.57 -2.13
N THR A 182 -43.17 -15.30 -2.12
CA THR A 182 -44.43 -14.87 -2.76
C THR A 182 -44.35 -14.98 -4.29
N VAL A 183 -43.26 -14.53 -4.88
CA VAL A 183 -43.00 -14.62 -6.32
C VAL A 183 -42.96 -16.08 -6.77
N ASP A 184 -42.26 -16.96 -6.04
CA ASP A 184 -42.18 -18.39 -6.36
C ASP A 184 -43.57 -19.07 -6.33
N ILE A 185 -44.45 -18.70 -5.37
CA ILE A 185 -45.80 -19.19 -5.31
C ILE A 185 -46.65 -18.72 -6.53
N LEU A 186 -46.46 -17.47 -6.94
CA LEU A 186 -47.16 -16.90 -8.09
C LEU A 186 -46.70 -17.56 -9.39
N ILE A 187 -45.42 -17.79 -9.59
CA ILE A 187 -44.85 -18.51 -10.74
C ILE A 187 -45.39 -19.94 -10.81
N ARG A 188 -45.41 -20.69 -9.69
CA ARG A 188 -45.91 -22.08 -9.65
C ARG A 188 -47.41 -22.23 -9.95
N ARG A 189 -48.18 -21.15 -9.80
CA ARG A 189 -49.65 -21.14 -10.04
C ARG A 189 -50.03 -20.75 -11.45
N ARG A 190 -49.06 -20.43 -12.31
CA ARG A 190 -49.28 -19.95 -13.67
C ARG A 190 -48.72 -20.92 -14.70
N ASP A 191 -49.27 -20.86 -15.89
CA ASP A 191 -48.72 -21.59 -17.03
C ASP A 191 -47.45 -20.90 -17.53
N ALA A 192 -46.47 -21.68 -18.01
CA ALA A 192 -45.20 -21.17 -18.53
C ALA A 192 -45.38 -20.18 -19.73
N SER A 193 -46.51 -20.20 -20.38
CA SER A 193 -46.87 -19.34 -21.52
C SER A 193 -47.56 -18.02 -21.11
N ASP A 194 -47.78 -17.80 -19.80
CA ASP A 194 -48.44 -16.57 -19.32
C ASP A 194 -47.42 -15.40 -19.39
N PRO A 195 -47.74 -14.28 -20.07
CA PRO A 195 -46.82 -13.11 -20.16
C PRO A 195 -46.42 -12.53 -18.83
N GLU A 196 -47.25 -12.69 -17.77
CA GLU A 196 -46.86 -12.22 -16.43
C GLU A 196 -45.81 -13.11 -15.75
N THR A 197 -45.57 -14.33 -16.23
CA THR A 197 -44.52 -15.22 -15.72
C THR A 197 -43.15 -14.65 -15.98
N GLU A 198 -42.93 -14.01 -17.14
CA GLU A 198 -41.66 -13.33 -17.45
C GLU A 198 -41.37 -12.15 -16.47
N ALA A 199 -42.42 -11.34 -16.19
CA ALA A 199 -42.28 -10.25 -15.23
C ALA A 199 -41.98 -10.75 -13.80
N LEU A 200 -42.61 -11.86 -13.38
CA LEU A 200 -42.33 -12.47 -12.08
C LEU A 200 -40.89 -13.07 -11.99
N GLN A 201 -40.41 -13.66 -13.09
CA GLN A 201 -39.02 -14.14 -13.15
C GLN A 201 -38.04 -13.00 -13.07
N ALA A 202 -38.30 -11.86 -13.72
CA ALA A 202 -37.45 -10.66 -13.62
C ALA A 202 -37.41 -10.13 -12.17
N ILE A 203 -38.56 -10.10 -11.46
CA ILE A 203 -38.63 -9.70 -10.05
C ILE A 203 -37.78 -10.67 -9.18
N ARG A 204 -37.93 -11.99 -9.41
CA ARG A 204 -37.15 -13.00 -8.68
C ARG A 204 -35.62 -12.78 -8.87
N HIS A 205 -35.21 -12.55 -10.10
CA HIS A 205 -33.81 -12.30 -10.42
C HIS A 205 -33.26 -11.04 -9.73
N GLU A 206 -34.09 -9.97 -9.67
CA GLU A 206 -33.69 -8.74 -8.98
C GLU A 206 -33.57 -8.93 -7.46
N VAL A 207 -34.46 -9.73 -6.84
CA VAL A 207 -34.37 -10.09 -5.41
C VAL A 207 -33.10 -10.89 -5.12
N GLU A 208 -32.74 -11.87 -5.96
CA GLU A 208 -31.51 -12.65 -5.86
C GLU A 208 -30.26 -11.75 -6.00
N ARG A 209 -30.33 -10.76 -6.90
CA ARG A 209 -29.26 -9.77 -7.09
C ARG A 209 -29.05 -8.90 -5.85
N ILE A 210 -30.15 -8.46 -5.21
CA ILE A 210 -30.07 -7.66 -3.98
C ILE A 210 -29.52 -8.51 -2.84
N ASP A 211 -29.97 -9.76 -2.65
CA ASP A 211 -29.43 -10.66 -1.61
C ASP A 211 -27.94 -10.93 -1.81
N GLY A 212 -27.50 -11.16 -3.03
CA GLY A 212 -26.07 -11.29 -3.40
C GLY A 212 -25.26 -10.04 -3.04
N THR A 213 -25.79 -8.85 -3.33
CA THR A 213 -25.10 -7.57 -3.02
C THR A 213 -25.00 -7.36 -1.51
N VAL A 214 -26.05 -7.66 -0.75
CA VAL A 214 -26.07 -7.57 0.71
C VAL A 214 -25.06 -8.55 1.34
N ARG A 215 -25.01 -9.80 0.85
CA ARG A 215 -24.01 -10.78 1.31
C ARG A 215 -22.60 -10.32 1.05
N ALA A 216 -22.29 -9.84 -0.14
CA ALA A 216 -20.98 -9.36 -0.52
C ALA A 216 -20.54 -8.14 0.30
N LEU A 217 -21.49 -7.25 0.68
CA LEU A 217 -21.24 -6.13 1.58
C LEU A 217 -20.87 -6.63 2.98
N LEU A 218 -21.57 -7.66 3.48
CA LEU A 218 -21.31 -8.28 4.78
C LEU A 218 -19.96 -8.97 4.86
N ASP A 219 -19.63 -9.78 3.87
CA ASP A 219 -18.35 -10.50 3.79
C ASP A 219 -17.16 -9.56 3.73
N ARG A 220 -17.37 -8.35 3.20
CA ARG A 220 -16.37 -7.28 3.22
C ARG A 220 -16.24 -6.61 4.57
N ALA A 221 -17.34 -6.46 5.28
CA ALA A 221 -17.44 -5.74 6.53
C ALA A 221 -17.02 -6.58 7.75
N ARG A 222 -17.14 -7.90 7.66
CA ARG A 222 -16.75 -8.85 8.70
C ARG A 222 -16.09 -10.06 8.05
N PRO A 223 -14.76 -9.99 7.79
CA PRO A 223 -14.02 -11.15 7.31
C PRO A 223 -14.26 -12.32 8.27
N ARG A 224 -14.74 -13.45 7.75
CA ARG A 224 -14.83 -14.67 8.57
C ARG A 224 -13.42 -15.02 9.03
N ALA A 225 -13.27 -15.33 10.30
CA ALA A 225 -12.02 -15.90 10.79
C ALA A 225 -11.71 -17.16 9.98
N LEU A 226 -10.45 -17.31 9.57
CA LEU A 226 -10.02 -18.51 8.86
C LEU A 226 -10.23 -19.75 9.74
N SER A 227 -10.74 -20.82 9.15
CA SER A 227 -10.82 -22.15 9.74
C SER A 227 -9.98 -23.12 8.91
N PRO A 228 -8.63 -22.99 8.95
CA PRO A 228 -7.75 -23.78 8.12
C PRO A 228 -7.73 -25.24 8.57
N ALA A 229 -7.84 -26.16 7.62
CA ALA A 229 -7.72 -27.59 7.84
C ALA A 229 -6.95 -28.21 6.65
N ARG A 230 -6.28 -29.34 6.90
CA ARG A 230 -5.65 -30.10 5.83
C ARG A 230 -6.73 -30.66 4.91
N THR A 231 -6.70 -30.27 3.65
CA THR A 231 -7.75 -30.55 2.66
C THR A 231 -7.16 -30.75 1.28
N SER A 232 -7.76 -31.63 0.48
CA SER A 232 -7.47 -31.80 -0.92
C SER A 232 -7.99 -30.62 -1.74
N PHE A 233 -7.11 -29.95 -2.48
CA PHE A 233 -7.51 -28.90 -3.42
C PHE A 233 -8.36 -29.46 -4.57
N ILE A 234 -8.13 -30.72 -4.98
CA ILE A 234 -8.91 -31.39 -6.01
C ILE A 234 -10.39 -31.49 -5.59
N GLU A 235 -10.66 -31.87 -4.33
CA GLU A 235 -12.03 -31.92 -3.82
C GLU A 235 -12.70 -30.54 -3.78
N ILE A 236 -11.96 -29.51 -3.41
CA ILE A 236 -12.47 -28.13 -3.40
C ILE A 236 -12.86 -27.70 -4.82
N ILE A 237 -11.98 -27.93 -5.79
CA ILE A 237 -12.22 -27.56 -7.19
C ILE A 237 -13.42 -28.33 -7.76
N TRP A 238 -13.53 -29.62 -7.48
CA TRP A 238 -14.66 -30.42 -7.91
C TRP A 238 -16.01 -29.89 -7.38
N ARG A 239 -16.05 -29.47 -6.13
CA ARG A 239 -17.25 -28.85 -5.55
C ARG A 239 -17.59 -27.53 -6.25
N ALA A 240 -16.62 -26.64 -6.42
CA ALA A 240 -16.83 -25.38 -7.12
C ALA A 240 -17.30 -25.57 -8.57
N VAL A 241 -16.71 -26.49 -9.32
CA VAL A 241 -17.12 -26.85 -10.69
C VAL A 241 -18.54 -27.41 -10.73
N SER A 242 -18.90 -28.27 -9.75
CA SER A 242 -20.24 -28.86 -9.67
C SER A 242 -21.30 -27.80 -9.40
N ILE A 243 -21.02 -26.84 -8.49
CA ILE A 243 -21.91 -25.71 -8.21
C ILE A 243 -22.07 -24.83 -9.46
N ALA A 244 -20.94 -24.46 -10.11
CA ALA A 244 -20.96 -23.63 -11.30
C ALA A 244 -21.79 -24.26 -12.44
N ARG A 245 -21.61 -25.56 -12.69
CA ARG A 245 -22.42 -26.31 -13.68
C ARG A 245 -23.92 -26.29 -13.35
N SER A 246 -24.29 -26.47 -12.07
CA SER A 246 -25.67 -26.44 -11.63
C SER A 246 -26.30 -25.04 -11.81
N GLN A 247 -25.58 -23.98 -11.50
CA GLN A 247 -26.03 -22.60 -11.67
C GLN A 247 -26.18 -22.23 -13.15
N ALA A 248 -25.22 -22.65 -14.00
CA ALA A 248 -25.27 -22.41 -15.43
C ALA A 248 -26.52 -23.05 -16.08
N VAL A 249 -26.89 -24.27 -15.68
CA VAL A 249 -28.11 -24.96 -16.16
C VAL A 249 -29.40 -24.26 -15.73
N GLY A 250 -29.39 -23.60 -14.55
CA GLY A 250 -30.56 -22.87 -14.06
C GLY A 250 -30.84 -21.51 -14.75
N ALA A 251 -29.86 -20.98 -15.47
CA ALA A 251 -29.99 -19.74 -16.22
C ALA A 251 -30.54 -20.02 -17.62
N VAL A 252 -31.90 -20.08 -17.73
CA VAL A 252 -32.70 -20.51 -18.91
C VAL A 252 -32.43 -19.67 -20.18
N GLU A 253 -31.79 -18.53 -20.10
CA GLU A 253 -31.58 -17.60 -21.24
C GLU A 253 -30.30 -17.82 -22.04
N ARG A 254 -29.38 -18.67 -21.59
CA ARG A 254 -28.10 -18.96 -22.30
C ARG A 254 -28.11 -20.38 -22.87
N SER A 255 -28.29 -20.49 -24.17
CA SER A 255 -28.07 -21.74 -24.91
C SER A 255 -27.29 -21.40 -26.20
N PRO A 256 -26.15 -22.01 -26.45
CA PRO A 256 -25.50 -23.07 -25.67
C PRO A 256 -24.71 -22.54 -24.44
N LEU A 257 -24.60 -23.37 -23.41
CA LEU A 257 -23.80 -23.08 -22.22
C LEU A 257 -22.31 -23.34 -22.49
N PRO A 258 -21.39 -22.51 -21.94
CA PRO A 258 -19.95 -22.80 -22.02
C PRO A 258 -19.60 -24.15 -21.38
N HIS A 259 -18.68 -24.88 -22.02
CA HIS A 259 -18.22 -26.16 -21.51
C HIS A 259 -17.18 -25.94 -20.40
N ILE A 260 -17.44 -26.46 -19.19
CA ILE A 260 -16.51 -26.35 -18.06
C ILE A 260 -15.73 -27.67 -17.97
N GLU A 261 -14.40 -27.60 -18.15
CA GLU A 261 -13.51 -28.75 -18.02
C GLU A 261 -12.65 -28.62 -16.78
N PHE A 262 -12.49 -29.73 -16.06
CA PHE A 262 -11.50 -29.90 -15.01
C PHE A 262 -10.89 -31.29 -15.13
N GLU A 263 -9.60 -31.33 -15.41
CA GLU A 263 -8.81 -32.56 -15.42
C GLU A 263 -7.90 -32.55 -14.20
N PRO A 264 -8.17 -33.39 -13.18
CA PRO A 264 -7.34 -33.43 -11.98
C PRO A 264 -5.96 -34.05 -12.33
N PRO A 265 -4.89 -33.61 -11.69
CA PRO A 265 -3.58 -34.24 -11.82
C PRO A 265 -3.62 -35.69 -11.26
N ALA A 266 -2.66 -36.49 -11.65
CA ALA A 266 -2.56 -37.90 -11.21
C ALA A 266 -2.30 -38.03 -9.68
N GLU A 267 -1.62 -37.06 -9.10
CA GLU A 267 -1.33 -37.01 -7.67
C GLU A 267 -2.19 -35.92 -7.01
N ASP A 268 -2.74 -36.24 -5.84
CA ASP A 268 -3.50 -35.26 -5.07
C ASP A 268 -2.58 -34.18 -4.51
N ILE A 269 -3.11 -32.97 -4.47
CA ILE A 269 -2.44 -31.80 -3.87
C ILE A 269 -3.22 -31.41 -2.63
N GLU A 270 -2.64 -31.72 -1.48
CA GLU A 270 -3.20 -31.33 -0.18
C GLU A 270 -2.49 -30.11 0.38
N GLY A 271 -3.23 -29.26 1.10
CA GLY A 271 -2.70 -28.12 1.81
C GLY A 271 -3.52 -27.76 3.02
N VAL A 272 -2.99 -26.88 3.88
CA VAL A 272 -3.71 -26.37 5.04
C VAL A 272 -4.39 -25.08 4.62
N VAL A 273 -5.71 -25.10 4.42
CA VAL A 273 -6.51 -23.97 3.93
C VAL A 273 -7.93 -23.97 4.52
N ASP A 274 -8.62 -22.86 4.47
CA ASP A 274 -10.07 -22.80 4.68
C ASP A 274 -10.77 -23.23 3.39
N ALA A 275 -11.23 -24.47 3.37
CA ALA A 275 -11.83 -25.10 2.19
C ALA A 275 -13.02 -24.30 1.64
N GLY A 276 -13.86 -23.73 2.52
CA GLY A 276 -15.05 -22.96 2.13
C GLY A 276 -14.65 -21.65 1.44
N GLN A 277 -13.66 -20.93 1.97
CA GLN A 277 -13.20 -19.69 1.35
C GLN A 277 -12.49 -19.95 0.00
N ILE A 278 -11.69 -21.01 -0.11
CA ILE A 278 -11.06 -21.36 -1.38
C ILE A 278 -12.11 -21.79 -2.42
N GLU A 279 -13.12 -22.57 -2.01
CA GLU A 279 -14.26 -22.93 -2.87
C GLU A 279 -14.96 -21.70 -3.40
N ASP A 280 -15.26 -20.71 -2.53
CA ASP A 280 -15.86 -19.43 -2.92
C ASP A 280 -14.99 -18.67 -3.92
N ALA A 281 -13.67 -18.66 -3.72
CA ALA A 281 -12.73 -17.99 -4.62
C ALA A 281 -12.71 -18.64 -6.01
N VAL A 282 -12.60 -19.97 -6.07
CA VAL A 282 -12.59 -20.75 -7.34
C VAL A 282 -13.94 -20.59 -8.07
N LEU A 283 -15.07 -20.67 -7.34
CA LEU A 283 -16.39 -20.46 -7.89
C LEU A 283 -16.56 -19.07 -8.50
N ASN A 284 -16.09 -18.02 -7.82
CA ASN A 284 -16.11 -16.66 -8.37
C ASN A 284 -15.29 -16.55 -9.68
N LEU A 285 -14.12 -17.20 -9.76
CA LEU A 285 -13.33 -17.20 -10.99
C LEU A 285 -14.05 -17.91 -12.12
N ILE A 286 -14.68 -19.08 -11.85
CA ILE A 286 -15.42 -19.83 -12.85
C ILE A 286 -16.65 -19.04 -13.34
N ILE A 287 -17.40 -18.41 -12.46
CA ILE A 287 -18.57 -17.59 -12.83
C ILE A 287 -18.15 -16.41 -13.71
N ASN A 288 -17.07 -15.70 -13.35
CA ASN A 288 -16.54 -14.62 -14.18
C ASN A 288 -16.11 -15.10 -15.58
N ALA A 289 -15.50 -16.29 -15.65
CA ALA A 289 -15.13 -16.91 -16.92
C ALA A 289 -16.33 -17.25 -17.79
N ILE A 290 -17.41 -17.79 -17.19
CA ILE A 290 -18.70 -18.06 -17.88
C ILE A 290 -19.32 -16.76 -18.38
N GLU A 291 -19.31 -15.70 -17.56
CA GLU A 291 -19.88 -14.39 -17.92
C GLU A 291 -19.12 -13.70 -19.06
N ALA A 292 -17.82 -13.94 -19.19
CA ALA A 292 -16.98 -13.37 -20.24
C ALA A 292 -17.18 -14.03 -21.61
N ILE A 293 -17.86 -15.20 -21.68
CA ILE A 293 -18.08 -15.95 -22.91
C ILE A 293 -19.46 -15.59 -23.50
N GLU A 294 -19.48 -15.14 -24.75
CA GLU A 294 -20.69 -14.92 -25.54
C GLU A 294 -20.90 -16.11 -26.51
N GLY A 295 -21.92 -16.95 -26.23
CA GLY A 295 -22.23 -18.13 -27.05
C GLY A 295 -21.46 -19.39 -26.64
N GLU A 296 -21.03 -20.19 -27.65
CA GLU A 296 -20.23 -21.40 -27.40
C GLU A 296 -18.83 -21.03 -26.92
N GLY A 297 -18.38 -21.68 -25.85
CA GLY A 297 -17.03 -21.46 -25.33
C GLY A 297 -16.60 -22.49 -24.29
N LYS A 298 -15.41 -22.30 -23.77
CA LYS A 298 -14.75 -23.24 -22.87
C LYS A 298 -14.17 -22.52 -21.67
N VAL A 299 -14.43 -23.05 -20.49
CA VAL A 299 -13.74 -22.72 -19.23
C VAL A 299 -12.93 -23.91 -18.81
N ALA A 300 -11.60 -23.78 -18.76
CA ALA A 300 -10.69 -24.80 -18.31
C ALA A 300 -10.20 -24.47 -16.89
N VAL A 301 -10.34 -25.43 -15.99
CA VAL A 301 -9.81 -25.34 -14.63
C VAL A 301 -8.68 -26.36 -14.50
N SER A 302 -7.56 -25.93 -13.94
CA SER A 302 -6.43 -26.83 -13.68
C SER A 302 -5.78 -26.50 -12.34
N ILE A 303 -5.01 -27.44 -11.82
CA ILE A 303 -4.18 -27.26 -10.63
C ILE A 303 -2.83 -27.90 -10.82
N ARG A 304 -1.78 -27.24 -10.35
CA ARG A 304 -0.40 -27.76 -10.36
C ARG A 304 0.34 -27.33 -9.11
N ARG A 305 1.40 -28.06 -8.77
CA ARG A 305 2.42 -27.60 -7.81
C ARG A 305 3.42 -26.70 -8.52
N ALA A 306 3.91 -25.67 -7.81
CA ALA A 306 4.99 -24.81 -8.26
C ALA A 306 5.94 -24.53 -7.09
N GLU A 307 7.20 -24.27 -7.41
CA GLU A 307 8.13 -23.67 -6.45
C GLU A 307 7.73 -22.22 -6.21
N SER A 308 7.80 -21.76 -4.96
CA SER A 308 7.46 -20.37 -4.64
C SER A 308 8.53 -19.42 -5.20
N GLU A 309 8.14 -18.45 -6.00
CA GLU A 309 9.02 -17.36 -6.46
C GLU A 309 9.23 -16.27 -5.41
N SER A 310 8.57 -16.38 -4.25
CA SER A 310 8.65 -15.42 -3.17
C SER A 310 9.87 -15.68 -2.29
N GLU A 311 10.61 -14.63 -1.90
CA GLU A 311 11.64 -14.67 -0.83
C GLU A 311 11.04 -15.03 0.56
N ALA A 312 9.74 -15.28 0.63
CA ALA A 312 9.06 -15.76 1.83
C ALA A 312 9.30 -17.28 1.98
N GLU A 313 9.42 -17.73 3.22
CA GLU A 313 9.79 -19.06 3.75
C GLU A 313 8.98 -20.30 3.26
N PHE A 314 8.33 -20.25 2.07
CA PHE A 314 7.50 -21.34 1.56
C PHE A 314 8.16 -21.99 0.36
N ASP A 315 8.41 -23.29 0.45
CA ASP A 315 9.07 -24.06 -0.60
C ASP A 315 8.13 -24.45 -1.77
N GLU A 316 6.81 -24.61 -1.52
CA GLU A 316 5.84 -25.08 -2.52
C GLU A 316 4.50 -24.31 -2.46
N GLU A 317 3.96 -24.04 -3.65
CA GLU A 317 2.64 -23.43 -3.85
C GLU A 317 1.72 -24.37 -4.66
N ALA A 318 0.43 -24.39 -4.32
CA ALA A 318 -0.62 -24.88 -5.20
C ALA A 318 -1.09 -23.71 -6.08
N VAL A 319 -1.04 -23.90 -7.40
CA VAL A 319 -1.51 -22.90 -8.37
C VAL A 319 -2.76 -23.43 -9.03
N ILE A 320 -3.91 -22.78 -8.75
CA ILE A 320 -5.20 -23.08 -9.38
C ILE A 320 -5.40 -22.10 -10.52
N GLU A 321 -5.56 -22.57 -11.74
CA GLU A 321 -5.75 -21.75 -12.92
C GLU A 321 -7.16 -21.92 -13.46
N VAL A 322 -7.84 -20.80 -13.75
CA VAL A 322 -9.13 -20.75 -14.43
C VAL A 322 -8.95 -19.94 -15.70
N SER A 323 -9.09 -20.61 -16.84
CA SER A 323 -8.89 -20.02 -18.17
C SER A 323 -10.18 -20.05 -18.98
N ASP A 324 -10.49 -18.96 -19.64
CA ASP A 324 -11.63 -18.81 -20.56
C ASP A 324 -11.16 -18.39 -21.95
N ASN A 325 -11.98 -18.66 -22.95
CA ASN A 325 -11.83 -18.17 -24.32
C ASN A 325 -12.83 -17.05 -24.66
N GLY A 326 -13.21 -16.26 -23.65
CA GLY A 326 -14.19 -15.17 -23.77
C GLY A 326 -13.63 -13.89 -24.38
N SER A 327 -14.30 -12.78 -24.07
CA SER A 327 -13.99 -11.43 -24.60
C SER A 327 -12.62 -10.90 -24.22
N GLY A 328 -12.00 -11.43 -23.15
CA GLY A 328 -10.75 -10.91 -22.59
C GLY A 328 -10.89 -9.55 -21.93
N ILE A 329 -9.78 -9.02 -21.40
CA ILE A 329 -9.71 -7.80 -20.60
C ILE A 329 -8.71 -6.85 -21.24
N SER A 330 -9.06 -5.56 -21.38
CA SER A 330 -8.15 -4.55 -21.89
C SER A 330 -7.04 -4.21 -20.88
N GLU A 331 -5.90 -3.74 -21.35
CA GLU A 331 -4.75 -3.38 -20.50
C GLU A 331 -5.12 -2.27 -19.49
N GLU A 332 -6.00 -1.33 -19.89
CA GLU A 332 -6.51 -0.27 -19.03
C GLU A 332 -7.37 -0.84 -17.88
N ASP A 333 -8.17 -1.86 -18.16
CA ASP A 333 -9.07 -2.48 -17.18
C ASP A 333 -8.33 -3.42 -16.22
N LEU A 334 -7.23 -4.06 -16.66
CA LEU A 334 -6.44 -4.96 -15.81
C LEU A 334 -6.00 -4.30 -14.48
N ALA A 335 -5.73 -2.99 -14.51
CA ALA A 335 -5.42 -2.24 -13.29
C ALA A 335 -6.64 -2.05 -12.36
N LEU A 336 -7.85 -2.16 -12.88
CA LEU A 336 -9.11 -1.83 -12.19
C LEU A 336 -9.94 -3.04 -11.77
N ILE A 337 -9.76 -4.22 -12.40
CA ILE A 337 -10.61 -5.41 -12.16
C ILE A 337 -10.68 -5.88 -10.71
N PHE A 338 -9.66 -5.58 -9.92
CA PHE A 338 -9.64 -5.88 -8.49
C PHE A 338 -10.14 -4.73 -7.61
N HIS A 339 -10.59 -3.60 -8.21
CA HIS A 339 -11.25 -2.53 -7.47
C HIS A 339 -12.71 -2.89 -7.22
N PRO A 340 -13.20 -2.70 -5.99
CA PRO A 340 -14.60 -2.98 -5.67
C PRO A 340 -15.57 -2.18 -6.54
N PHE A 341 -16.68 -2.83 -6.91
CA PHE A 341 -17.74 -2.28 -7.77
C PHE A 341 -17.34 -2.01 -9.23
N PHE A 342 -16.09 -2.33 -9.61
CA PHE A 342 -15.72 -2.29 -11.02
C PHE A 342 -16.29 -3.51 -11.75
N THR A 343 -17.14 -3.26 -12.74
CA THR A 343 -17.72 -4.29 -13.61
C THR A 343 -18.10 -3.69 -14.96
N LYS A 344 -17.93 -4.47 -16.02
CA LYS A 344 -18.44 -4.20 -17.38
C LYS A 344 -19.58 -5.11 -17.75
N THR A 345 -19.84 -6.14 -16.96
CA THR A 345 -20.95 -7.08 -17.16
C THR A 345 -22.25 -6.45 -16.72
N LYS A 346 -23.27 -6.46 -17.57
CA LYS A 346 -24.64 -6.00 -17.21
C LYS A 346 -25.19 -6.88 -16.09
N GLY A 347 -25.47 -6.27 -14.93
CA GLY A 347 -25.95 -6.99 -13.73
C GLY A 347 -24.86 -7.53 -12.81
N GLY A 348 -23.60 -7.43 -13.17
CA GLY A 348 -22.48 -7.80 -12.30
C GLY A 348 -22.34 -6.86 -11.10
N THR A 349 -21.99 -7.41 -9.93
CA THR A 349 -21.80 -6.62 -8.70
C THR A 349 -20.42 -5.96 -8.59
N GLY A 350 -19.45 -6.41 -9.38
CA GLY A 350 -18.05 -5.98 -9.30
C GLY A 350 -17.36 -6.36 -7.98
N LEU A 351 -17.85 -7.37 -7.24
CA LEU A 351 -17.35 -7.77 -5.93
C LEU A 351 -16.62 -9.14 -5.95
N GLY A 352 -16.77 -9.93 -7.02
CA GLY A 352 -16.18 -11.28 -7.12
C GLY A 352 -14.65 -11.26 -7.09
N LEU A 353 -14.00 -10.56 -8.01
CA LEU A 353 -12.53 -10.49 -8.09
C LEU A 353 -11.86 -9.84 -6.87
N PRO A 354 -12.39 -8.73 -6.29
CA PRO A 354 -11.94 -8.23 -4.99
C PRO A 354 -12.00 -9.27 -3.87
N ALA A 355 -13.04 -10.13 -3.84
CA ALA A 355 -13.16 -11.21 -2.86
C ALA A 355 -12.08 -12.28 -3.08
N VAL A 356 -11.84 -12.69 -4.32
CA VAL A 356 -10.76 -13.64 -4.67
C VAL A 356 -9.41 -13.13 -4.17
N ARG A 357 -9.06 -11.86 -4.45
CA ARG A 357 -7.80 -11.27 -4.00
C ARG A 357 -7.68 -11.21 -2.47
N ARG A 358 -8.77 -10.92 -1.78
CA ARG A 358 -8.82 -10.93 -0.30
C ARG A 358 -8.59 -12.33 0.26
N ILE A 359 -9.28 -13.33 -0.28
CA ILE A 359 -9.18 -14.73 0.14
C ILE A 359 -7.74 -15.23 -0.09
N ALA A 360 -7.16 -14.97 -1.26
CA ALA A 360 -5.78 -15.34 -1.57
C ALA A 360 -4.81 -14.77 -0.51
N ARG A 361 -4.90 -13.47 -0.23
CA ARG A 361 -4.05 -12.80 0.76
C ARG A 361 -4.24 -13.32 2.18
N ALA A 362 -5.48 -13.61 2.58
CA ALA A 362 -5.77 -14.18 3.89
C ALA A 362 -5.11 -15.57 4.08
N HIS A 363 -4.89 -16.29 2.98
CA HIS A 363 -4.18 -17.58 2.95
C HIS A 363 -2.66 -17.44 2.69
N GLY A 364 -2.12 -16.21 2.74
CA GLY A 364 -0.69 -15.96 2.46
C GLY A 364 -0.31 -16.09 0.98
N GLY A 365 -1.30 -16.16 0.11
CA GLY A 365 -1.14 -16.30 -1.33
C GLY A 365 -1.39 -15.03 -2.13
N ARG A 366 -1.47 -15.19 -3.45
CA ARG A 366 -1.74 -14.12 -4.41
C ARG A 366 -2.62 -14.57 -5.56
N VAL A 367 -3.17 -13.62 -6.31
CA VAL A 367 -3.88 -13.87 -7.56
C VAL A 367 -3.23 -13.07 -8.68
N GLU A 368 -3.00 -13.73 -9.79
CA GLU A 368 -2.43 -13.16 -11.01
C GLU A 368 -3.42 -13.29 -12.15
N VAL A 369 -3.29 -12.45 -13.17
CA VAL A 369 -4.15 -12.47 -14.36
C VAL A 369 -3.33 -12.22 -15.62
N THR A 370 -3.57 -13.04 -16.61
CA THR A 370 -3.07 -12.84 -17.98
C THR A 370 -4.27 -12.80 -18.91
N SER A 371 -4.44 -11.72 -19.66
CA SER A 371 -5.56 -11.57 -20.57
C SER A 371 -5.17 -10.77 -21.80
N SER A 372 -5.86 -11.03 -22.89
CA SER A 372 -5.79 -10.25 -24.12
C SER A 372 -7.18 -10.10 -24.71
N LEU A 373 -7.53 -8.89 -25.13
CA LEU A 373 -8.85 -8.58 -25.68
C LEU A 373 -9.16 -9.50 -26.88
N GLY A 374 -10.31 -10.16 -26.84
CA GLY A 374 -10.78 -11.11 -27.87
C GLY A 374 -10.10 -12.48 -27.85
N LYS A 375 -9.24 -12.78 -26.85
CA LYS A 375 -8.55 -14.08 -26.71
C LYS A 375 -8.86 -14.81 -25.41
N GLY A 376 -9.63 -14.18 -24.50
CA GLY A 376 -9.94 -14.70 -23.19
C GLY A 376 -8.97 -14.27 -22.10
N SER A 377 -9.14 -14.87 -20.92
CA SER A 377 -8.37 -14.57 -19.73
C SER A 377 -7.95 -15.84 -19.01
N THR A 378 -6.84 -15.76 -18.27
CA THR A 378 -6.41 -16.79 -17.34
C THR A 378 -6.13 -16.14 -15.99
N PHE A 379 -6.83 -16.61 -14.98
CA PHE A 379 -6.62 -16.21 -13.59
C PHE A 379 -5.88 -17.34 -12.86
N SER A 380 -4.77 -17.00 -12.19
CA SER A 380 -3.95 -17.95 -11.44
C SER A 380 -4.01 -17.60 -9.95
N LEU A 381 -4.55 -18.50 -9.14
CA LEU A 381 -4.63 -18.38 -7.68
C LEU A 381 -3.48 -19.19 -7.08
N HIS A 382 -2.51 -18.49 -6.50
CA HIS A 382 -1.33 -19.05 -5.86
C HIS A 382 -1.55 -19.17 -4.35
N LEU A 383 -1.40 -20.37 -3.80
CA LEU A 383 -1.65 -20.66 -2.38
C LEU A 383 -0.49 -21.47 -1.81
N PRO A 384 0.12 -21.05 -0.68
CA PRO A 384 1.10 -21.87 0.04
C PRO A 384 0.49 -23.20 0.46
N ILE A 385 1.19 -24.30 0.21
CA ILE A 385 0.71 -25.66 0.61
C ILE A 385 0.79 -25.83 2.14
N ASN A 386 1.87 -25.37 2.75
CA ASN A 386 2.10 -25.47 4.19
C ASN A 386 2.54 -24.11 4.77
N PRO A 387 1.64 -23.15 4.99
CA PRO A 387 2.00 -21.89 5.58
C PRO A 387 2.47 -22.05 7.04
N GLN A 388 3.62 -21.47 7.39
CA GLN A 388 4.18 -21.57 8.77
C GLN A 388 3.42 -20.67 9.75
N THR A 389 2.76 -19.59 9.27
CA THR A 389 1.96 -18.68 10.11
C THR A 389 0.76 -18.16 9.33
N TRP A 390 -0.40 -18.12 9.99
CA TRP A 390 -1.60 -17.48 9.45
C TRP A 390 -1.61 -16.01 9.85
N THR A 391 -1.65 -15.08 8.90
CA THR A 391 -1.87 -13.66 9.20
C THR A 391 -3.34 -13.47 9.57
N SER A 392 -3.58 -13.21 10.86
CA SER A 392 -4.90 -12.87 11.42
C SER A 392 -5.36 -11.47 11.02
#